data_5837ee805ec0d8b6da4f74d2955a85c9
#
_entry.id   5837ee805ec0d8b6da4f74d2955a85c9
#
_cell.length_a   1.000
_cell.length_b   1.000
_cell.length_c   1.000
_cell.angle_alpha   90.00
_cell.angle_beta   90.00
_cell.angle_gamma   90.00
#
_symmetry.space_group_name_H-M   'P 1'
#
loop_
_entity.id
_entity.type
_entity.pdbx_description
1 polymer ?
#
loop_
_entity_poly.entity_id
_entity_poly.type
_entity_poly.pdbx_seq_one_letter_code
_entity_poly.pdbx_strand_id
1 'polypeptide(L)'
;MKHKVRKIHFVGIGGAGMSGIAEVLLNLGYSVSGSDMNRSTVLERLESLGAKVHVGHQAEHVEDADCVVVSTAVRADNPEVRRAQTQRVPVVHIVLL
;
A
#
# COMPACT_ATOMS: atom_id res chain seq x y z
N MET A 1 -7.81 23.26 -9.07
CA MET A 1 -7.91 21.92 -9.63
C MET A 1 -7.88 20.87 -8.56
N LYS A 2 -8.73 19.90 -8.66
CA LYS A 2 -8.80 18.84 -7.66
C LYS A 2 -7.99 17.65 -8.08
N HIS A 3 -7.14 17.21 -7.18
CA HIS A 3 -6.37 16.00 -7.38
C HIS A 3 -7.20 14.80 -6.94
N LYS A 4 -7.39 13.85 -7.85
CA LYS A 4 -8.13 12.64 -7.52
C LYS A 4 -7.18 11.52 -7.15
N VAL A 5 -7.43 10.90 -6.02
CA VAL A 5 -6.71 9.71 -5.62
C VAL A 5 -7.30 8.52 -6.37
N ARG A 6 -6.47 7.83 -7.16
CA ARG A 6 -6.89 6.64 -7.90
C ARG A 6 -6.03 5.44 -7.59
N LYS A 7 -4.73 5.67 -7.40
CA LYS A 7 -3.75 4.61 -7.18
C LYS A 7 -3.27 4.68 -5.75
N ILE A 8 -3.55 3.66 -4.98
CA ILE A 8 -3.21 3.59 -3.57
C ILE A 8 -2.26 2.43 -3.35
N HIS A 9 -1.12 2.73 -2.74
CA HIS A 9 -0.11 1.73 -2.44
C HIS A 9 -0.04 1.48 -0.94
N PHE A 10 -0.06 0.21 -0.55
CA PHE A 10 0.01 -0.20 0.85
C PHE A 10 1.39 -0.75 1.16
N VAL A 11 2.03 -0.22 2.18
CA VAL A 11 3.28 -0.78 2.70
C VAL A 11 2.92 -1.73 3.84
N GLY A 12 3.22 -3.01 3.66
CA GLY A 12 2.78 -4.04 4.60
C GLY A 12 1.35 -4.49 4.33
N ILE A 13 0.99 -4.69 3.07
CA ILE A 13 -0.40 -4.94 2.65
C ILE A 13 -0.98 -6.23 3.23
N GLY A 14 -0.13 -7.21 3.57
CA GLY A 14 -0.58 -8.46 4.16
C GLY A 14 -0.84 -8.39 5.66
N GLY A 15 -0.60 -7.23 6.29
CA GLY A 15 -0.82 -7.08 7.72
C GLY A 15 -2.28 -7.11 8.11
N ALA A 16 -2.52 -7.46 9.39
CA ALA A 16 -3.86 -7.48 9.94
C ALA A 16 -4.50 -6.10 9.80
N GLY A 17 -5.72 -6.05 9.32
CA GLY A 17 -6.43 -4.80 9.10
C GLY A 17 -6.05 -4.11 7.79
N MET A 18 -4.81 -4.22 7.34
CA MET A 18 -4.37 -3.59 6.09
C MET A 18 -5.00 -4.26 4.89
N SER A 19 -4.98 -5.60 4.87
CA SER A 19 -5.56 -6.36 3.77
C SER A 19 -7.06 -6.13 3.63
N GLY A 20 -7.76 -5.99 4.75
CA GLY A 20 -9.19 -5.71 4.72
C GLY A 20 -9.50 -4.37 4.09
N ILE A 21 -8.73 -3.35 4.45
CA ILE A 21 -8.90 -2.02 3.86
C ILE A 21 -8.58 -2.06 2.36
N ALA A 22 -7.51 -2.76 1.99
CA ALA A 22 -7.16 -2.90 0.58
C ALA A 22 -8.28 -3.55 -0.22
N GLU A 23 -8.90 -4.59 0.33
CA GLU A 23 -10.01 -5.27 -0.33
C GLU A 23 -11.21 -4.34 -0.52
N VAL A 24 -11.55 -3.55 0.49
CA VAL A 24 -12.64 -2.58 0.38
C VAL A 24 -12.35 -1.58 -0.75
N LEU A 25 -11.12 -1.07 -0.82
CA LEU A 25 -10.76 -0.10 -1.85
C LEU A 25 -10.80 -0.71 -3.25
N LEU A 26 -10.38 -1.97 -3.38
CA LEU A 26 -10.51 -2.68 -4.65
C LEU A 26 -11.98 -2.77 -5.08
N ASN A 27 -12.85 -3.11 -4.14
CA ASN A 27 -14.29 -3.21 -4.43
C ASN A 27 -14.90 -1.87 -4.80
N LEU A 28 -14.32 -0.78 -4.32
CA LEU A 28 -14.77 0.56 -4.66
C LEU A 28 -14.21 1.09 -5.98
N GLY A 29 -13.36 0.31 -6.64
CA GLY A 29 -12.84 0.68 -7.96
C GLY A 29 -11.48 1.36 -7.95
N TYR A 30 -10.81 1.44 -6.80
CA TYR A 30 -9.46 1.99 -6.74
C TYR A 30 -8.45 1.01 -7.31
N SER A 31 -7.39 1.55 -7.88
CA SER A 31 -6.24 0.75 -8.27
C SER A 31 -5.36 0.58 -7.02
N VAL A 32 -5.21 -0.65 -6.58
CA VAL A 32 -4.50 -0.96 -5.33
C VAL A 32 -3.23 -1.74 -5.65
N SER A 33 -2.14 -1.30 -5.05
CA SER A 33 -0.89 -2.05 -5.04
C SER A 33 -0.39 -2.17 -3.61
N GLY A 34 0.60 -3.00 -3.40
CA GLY A 34 1.16 -3.11 -2.07
C GLY A 34 2.38 -4.00 -2.05
N SER A 35 3.11 -3.91 -0.96
CA SER A 35 4.30 -4.72 -0.72
C SER A 35 4.23 -5.35 0.65
N ASP A 36 4.90 -6.47 0.80
CA ASP A 36 5.07 -7.13 2.08
C ASP A 36 6.38 -7.89 2.07
N MET A 37 6.92 -8.19 3.24
CA MET A 37 8.18 -8.92 3.34
C MET A 37 8.03 -10.39 2.96
N ASN A 38 6.86 -10.96 3.19
CA ASN A 38 6.65 -12.39 3.00
C ASN A 38 5.43 -12.66 2.14
N ARG A 39 5.53 -13.68 1.31
CA ARG A 39 4.39 -14.18 0.55
C ARG A 39 3.42 -14.89 1.50
N SER A 40 2.14 -14.77 1.24
CA SER A 40 1.11 -15.37 2.09
C SER A 40 -0.16 -15.61 1.29
N THR A 41 -1.09 -16.38 1.86
CA THR A 41 -2.39 -16.59 1.24
C THR A 41 -3.19 -15.29 1.14
N VAL A 42 -2.94 -14.36 2.08
CA VAL A 42 -3.57 -13.04 2.04
C VAL A 42 -3.13 -12.27 0.79
N LEU A 43 -1.83 -12.29 0.48
CA LEU A 43 -1.33 -11.63 -0.72
C LEU A 43 -1.90 -12.26 -1.99
N GLU A 44 -1.99 -13.59 -2.02
CA GLU A 44 -2.56 -14.29 -3.16
C GLU A 44 -4.03 -13.94 -3.37
N ARG A 45 -4.78 -13.83 -2.27
CA ARG A 45 -6.17 -13.40 -2.36
C ARG A 45 -6.29 -12.00 -2.93
N LEU A 46 -5.48 -11.06 -2.45
CA LEU A 46 -5.51 -9.69 -2.96
C LEU A 46 -5.15 -9.62 -4.44
N GLU A 47 -4.17 -10.41 -4.87
CA GLU A 47 -3.83 -10.50 -6.28
C GLU A 47 -5.02 -11.01 -7.10
N SER A 48 -5.73 -12.00 -6.60
CA SER A 48 -6.89 -12.55 -7.31
C SER A 48 -8.01 -11.53 -7.42
N LEU A 49 -8.06 -10.57 -6.52
CA LEU A 49 -9.05 -9.48 -6.55
C LEU A 49 -8.60 -8.29 -7.38
N GLY A 50 -7.39 -8.33 -7.93
CA GLY A 50 -6.91 -7.29 -8.82
C GLY A 50 -5.80 -6.40 -8.27
N ALA A 51 -5.32 -6.65 -7.06
CA ALA A 51 -4.21 -5.88 -6.50
C ALA A 51 -2.89 -6.29 -7.13
N LYS A 52 -2.00 -5.32 -7.28
CA LYS A 52 -0.63 -5.57 -7.71
C LYS A 52 0.23 -5.70 -6.48
N VAL A 53 0.70 -6.91 -6.20
CA VAL A 53 1.40 -7.22 -4.96
C VAL A 53 2.86 -7.56 -5.23
N HIS A 54 3.74 -7.01 -4.38
CA HIS A 54 5.17 -7.25 -4.44
C HIS A 54 5.65 -7.88 -3.14
N VAL A 55 6.61 -8.79 -3.24
CA VAL A 55 7.33 -9.30 -2.09
C VAL A 55 8.64 -8.54 -1.99
N GLY A 56 8.89 -7.93 -0.83
CA GLY A 56 10.01 -7.03 -0.63
C GLY A 56 9.60 -5.58 -0.84
N HIS A 57 10.30 -4.68 -0.18
CA HIS A 57 10.03 -3.25 -0.27
C HIS A 57 11.08 -2.59 -1.15
N GLN A 58 10.63 -1.85 -2.16
CA GLN A 58 11.50 -1.10 -3.06
C GLN A 58 10.90 0.25 -3.36
N ALA A 59 11.75 1.27 -3.44
CA ALA A 59 11.30 2.65 -3.68
C ALA A 59 10.46 2.78 -4.94
N GLU A 60 10.77 2.03 -5.98
CA GLU A 60 10.05 2.10 -7.25
C GLU A 60 8.59 1.73 -7.15
N HIS A 61 8.20 0.96 -6.13
CA HIS A 61 6.81 0.53 -5.97
C HIS A 61 5.84 1.69 -5.78
N VAL A 62 6.32 2.86 -5.34
CA VAL A 62 5.45 4.00 -5.05
C VAL A 62 5.48 5.09 -6.10
N GLU A 63 6.19 4.90 -7.21
CA GLU A 63 6.36 5.97 -8.19
C GLU A 63 5.05 6.50 -8.75
N ASP A 64 4.10 5.62 -9.00
CA ASP A 64 2.82 6.02 -9.57
C ASP A 64 1.72 6.18 -8.54
N ALA A 65 2.04 6.05 -7.26
CA ALA A 65 1.02 6.10 -6.22
C ALA A 65 0.52 7.52 -6.01
N ASP A 66 -0.78 7.66 -5.87
CA ASP A 66 -1.39 8.93 -5.47
C ASP A 66 -1.41 9.08 -3.95
N CYS A 67 -1.36 7.96 -3.25
CA CYS A 67 -1.39 7.91 -1.80
C CYS A 67 -0.71 6.63 -1.34
N VAL A 68 0.01 6.69 -0.24
CA VAL A 68 0.67 5.54 0.36
C VAL A 68 0.11 5.32 1.75
N VAL A 69 -0.34 4.10 2.03
CA VAL A 69 -0.93 3.73 3.32
C VAL A 69 0.06 2.84 4.05
N VAL A 70 0.37 3.20 5.28
CA VAL A 70 1.31 2.42 6.10
C VAL A 70 0.70 2.16 7.48
N SER A 71 1.05 1.01 8.07
CA SER A 71 0.69 0.75 9.46
C SER A 71 1.79 1.27 10.37
N THR A 72 1.48 1.39 11.66
CA THR A 72 2.46 1.83 12.65
C THR A 72 3.58 0.80 12.85
N ALA A 73 3.40 -0.43 12.37
CA ALA A 73 4.44 -1.45 12.44
C ALA A 73 5.55 -1.25 11.41
N VAL A 74 5.31 -0.42 10.39
CA VAL A 74 6.30 -0.16 9.34
C VAL A 74 7.29 0.90 9.83
N ARG A 75 8.57 0.63 9.64
CA ARG A 75 9.63 1.55 10.08
C ARG A 75 9.65 2.81 9.23
N ALA A 76 10.02 3.92 9.86
CA ALA A 76 10.11 5.21 9.16
C ALA A 76 11.20 5.21 8.07
N ASP A 77 12.20 4.33 8.19
CA ASP A 77 13.28 4.23 7.20
C ASP A 77 12.96 3.26 6.05
N ASN A 78 11.74 2.75 5.99
CA ASN A 78 11.31 1.89 4.89
C ASN A 78 11.49 2.64 3.56
N PRO A 79 12.10 2.01 2.55
CA PRO A 79 12.41 2.71 1.30
C PRO A 79 11.18 3.23 0.57
N GLU A 80 10.05 2.55 0.68
CA GLU A 80 8.81 3.01 0.05
C GLU A 80 8.25 4.23 0.76
N VAL A 81 8.31 4.24 2.10
CA VAL A 81 7.87 5.39 2.88
C VAL A 81 8.75 6.60 2.59
N ARG A 82 10.05 6.41 2.56
CA ARG A 82 11.00 7.50 2.28
C ARG A 82 10.82 8.06 0.88
N ARG A 83 10.62 7.21 -0.11
CA ARG A 83 10.40 7.66 -1.49
C ARG A 83 9.10 8.45 -1.59
N ALA A 84 8.04 8.00 -0.94
CA ALA A 84 6.78 8.72 -0.92
C ALA A 84 6.96 10.12 -0.34
N GLN A 85 7.68 10.23 0.77
CA GLN A 85 7.94 11.53 1.40
C GLN A 85 8.78 12.43 0.49
N THR A 86 9.80 11.90 -0.15
CA THR A 86 10.65 12.66 -1.08
C THR A 86 9.85 13.19 -2.24
N GLN A 87 8.93 12.41 -2.77
CA GLN A 87 8.10 12.80 -3.90
C GLN A 87 6.84 13.56 -3.50
N ARG A 88 6.68 13.82 -2.21
CA ARG A 88 5.52 14.51 -1.67
C ARG A 88 4.21 13.79 -1.95
N VAL A 89 4.25 12.47 -2.01
CA VAL A 89 3.04 11.66 -2.07
C VAL A 89 2.47 11.57 -0.66
N PRO A 90 1.18 11.83 -0.48
CA PRO A 90 0.57 11.72 0.86
C PRO A 90 0.78 10.34 1.47
N VAL A 91 1.21 10.32 2.73
CA VAL A 91 1.39 9.09 3.49
C VAL A 91 0.34 9.07 4.60
N VAL A 92 -0.52 8.07 4.58
CA VAL A 92 -1.58 7.91 5.57
C VAL A 92 -1.15 6.81 6.53
N HIS A 93 -1.12 7.13 7.80
CA HIS A 93 -0.76 6.17 8.85
C HIS A 93 -2.02 5.56 9.43
N ILE A 94 -2.07 4.23 9.47
CA ILE A 94 -3.16 3.51 10.09
C ILE A 94 -2.68 2.91 11.39
N VAL A 95 -3.36 3.26 12.46
CA VAL A 95 -3.09 2.70 13.77
C VAL A 95 -3.99 1.48 13.94
N LEU A 96 -3.37 0.31 14.09
CA LEU A 96 -4.10 -0.94 14.30
C LEU A 96 -4.06 -1.26 15.79
N LEU A 97 -5.22 -1.30 16.41
CA LEU A 97 -5.35 -1.59 17.84
C LEU A 97 -5.61 -3.07 18.09
#